data_12a269fa35d542da1256047a2f577300
#
_entry.id   12a269fa35d542da1256047a2f577300
#
_cell.length_a   1.000
_cell.length_b   1.000
_cell.length_c   1.000
_cell.angle_alpha   90.00
_cell.angle_beta   90.00
_cell.angle_gamma   90.00
#
_symmetry.space_group_name_H-M   'P 1'
#
loop_
_entity.id
_entity.type
_entity.pdbx_description
1 polymer ?
#
loop_
_entity_poly.entity_id
_entity_poly.type
_entity_poly.pdbx_seq_one_letter_code
_entity_poly.pdbx_strand_id
1 'polypeptide(L)'
;MDQYCLVLTGRLLPGHDPASAHARMAEAFGMQDADFRQRVFERAPLLIRRGLELAAAQAQAAQLEGMGVEARPEPDQAALVWLLRA
;
A
#
# COMPACT_ATOMS: atom_id res chain seq x y z
N MET A 1 -17.23 16.42 0.54
CA MET A 1 -16.89 15.22 -0.23
C MET A 1 -15.94 14.38 0.58
N ASP A 2 -16.24 13.10 0.63
CA ASP A 2 -15.41 12.19 1.40
C ASP A 2 -14.09 11.93 0.66
N GLN A 3 -13.00 12.05 1.37
CA GLN A 3 -11.69 11.70 0.85
C GLN A 3 -11.28 10.34 1.40
N TYR A 4 -10.44 9.67 0.65
CA TYR A 4 -9.96 8.33 0.98
C TYR A 4 -8.45 8.31 1.04
N CYS A 5 -7.93 7.35 1.78
CA CYS A 5 -6.51 7.08 1.84
C CYS A 5 -6.24 5.66 1.35
N LEU A 6 -4.99 5.38 1.04
CA LEU A 6 -4.55 4.06 0.59
C LEU A 6 -3.61 3.49 1.64
N VAL A 7 -3.96 2.33 2.16
CA VAL A 7 -3.20 1.65 3.21
C VAL A 7 -2.57 0.37 2.66
N LEU A 8 -1.26 0.24 2.85
CA LEU A 8 -0.54 -1.00 2.56
C LEU A 8 -0.56 -1.85 3.83
N THR A 9 -1.21 -3.01 3.76
CA THR A 9 -1.46 -3.83 4.96
C THR A 9 -0.28 -4.67 5.39
N GLY A 10 0.68 -4.91 4.51
CA GLY A 10 1.82 -5.79 4.77
C GLY A 10 1.57 -7.24 4.42
N ARG A 11 0.40 -7.58 3.90
CA ARG A 11 0.09 -8.94 3.45
C ARG A 11 0.46 -9.11 1.98
N LEU A 12 1.03 -10.28 1.69
CA LEU A 12 1.23 -10.70 0.30
C LEU A 12 0.03 -11.54 -0.13
N LEU A 13 -0.39 -11.33 -1.37
CA LEU A 13 -1.51 -12.09 -1.92
C LEU A 13 -1.05 -13.49 -2.35
N PRO A 14 -1.93 -14.50 -2.24
CA PRO A 14 -1.59 -15.86 -2.67
C PRO A 14 -1.21 -15.92 -4.15
N GLY A 15 -0.28 -16.81 -4.48
CA GLY A 15 0.15 -17.01 -5.87
C GLY A 15 1.23 -16.06 -6.35
N HIS A 16 1.73 -15.17 -5.50
CA HIS A 16 2.81 -14.24 -5.84
C HIS A 16 4.07 -14.58 -5.06
N ASP A 17 5.21 -14.49 -5.75
CA ASP A 17 6.51 -14.67 -5.11
C ASP A 17 6.87 -13.40 -4.35
N PRO A 18 7.22 -13.48 -3.03
CA PRO A 18 7.54 -12.30 -2.25
C PRO A 18 8.66 -11.44 -2.83
N ALA A 19 9.72 -12.05 -3.33
CA ALA A 19 10.84 -11.28 -3.89
C ALA A 19 10.42 -10.53 -5.14
N SER A 20 9.63 -11.16 -6.01
CA SER A 20 9.12 -10.52 -7.24
C SER A 20 8.15 -9.39 -6.90
N ALA A 21 7.29 -9.58 -5.90
CA ALA A 21 6.35 -8.55 -5.47
C ALA A 21 7.10 -7.33 -4.94
N HIS A 22 8.09 -7.54 -4.09
CA HIS A 22 8.90 -6.46 -3.54
C HIS A 22 9.66 -5.70 -4.64
N ALA A 23 10.22 -6.42 -5.62
CA ALA A 23 10.95 -5.81 -6.72
C ALA A 23 10.03 -4.91 -7.57
N ARG A 24 8.83 -5.39 -7.88
CA ARG A 24 7.86 -4.61 -8.65
C ARG A 24 7.40 -3.37 -7.89
N MET A 25 7.18 -3.50 -6.59
CA MET A 25 6.78 -2.38 -5.75
C MET A 25 7.89 -1.36 -5.64
N ALA A 26 9.12 -1.80 -5.44
CA ALA A 26 10.28 -0.92 -5.37
C ALA A 26 10.43 -0.12 -6.65
N GLU A 27 10.31 -0.77 -7.81
CA GLU A 27 10.36 -0.11 -9.10
C GLU A 27 9.25 0.93 -9.24
N ALA A 28 8.03 0.57 -8.85
CA ALA A 28 6.88 1.47 -8.92
C ALA A 28 7.05 2.72 -8.03
N PHE A 29 7.73 2.58 -6.90
CA PHE A 29 8.02 3.70 -6.00
C PHE A 29 9.35 4.39 -6.30
N GLY A 30 10.09 3.93 -7.31
CA GLY A 30 11.40 4.51 -7.64
C GLY A 30 12.46 4.25 -6.57
N MET A 31 12.36 3.13 -5.86
CA MET A 31 13.25 2.75 -4.77
C MET A 31 14.00 1.48 -5.11
N GLN A 32 15.12 1.23 -4.43
CA GLN A 32 15.77 -0.06 -4.50
C GLN A 32 15.03 -1.08 -3.63
N ASP A 33 15.13 -2.37 -3.97
CA ASP A 33 14.42 -3.44 -3.28
C ASP A 33 14.64 -3.43 -1.77
N ALA A 34 15.88 -3.26 -1.34
CA ALA A 34 16.23 -3.26 0.07
C ALA A 34 15.61 -2.06 0.79
N ASP A 35 15.64 -0.88 0.17
CA ASP A 35 15.06 0.33 0.73
C ASP A 35 13.54 0.23 0.83
N PHE A 36 12.90 -0.29 -0.20
CA PHE A 36 11.45 -0.50 -0.17
C PHE A 36 11.07 -1.44 0.96
N ARG A 37 11.77 -2.57 1.06
CA ARG A 37 11.48 -3.55 2.10
C ARG A 37 11.61 -2.96 3.49
N GLN A 38 12.71 -2.26 3.77
CA GLN A 38 12.96 -1.73 5.10
C GLN A 38 12.09 -0.53 5.44
N ARG A 39 11.90 0.39 4.48
CA ARG A 39 11.25 1.67 4.78
C ARG A 39 9.76 1.65 4.60
N VAL A 40 9.25 0.75 3.79
CA VAL A 40 7.82 0.69 3.46
C VAL A 40 7.21 -0.60 3.95
N PHE A 41 7.66 -1.74 3.42
CA PHE A 41 6.97 -3.00 3.63
C PHE A 41 7.08 -3.50 5.08
N GLU A 42 8.25 -3.42 5.69
CA GLU A 42 8.44 -3.86 7.07
C GLU A 42 7.75 -2.96 8.09
N ARG A 43 7.37 -1.76 7.70
CA ARG A 43 6.63 -0.83 8.56
C ARG A 43 5.12 -0.92 8.37
N ALA A 44 4.65 -1.81 7.53
CA ALA A 44 3.22 -1.99 7.32
C ALA A 44 2.54 -2.49 8.60
N PRO A 45 1.26 -2.14 8.84
CA PRO A 45 0.41 -1.35 7.96
C PRO A 45 0.84 0.10 7.87
N LEU A 46 0.88 0.63 6.66
CA LEU A 46 1.40 1.96 6.40
C LEU A 46 0.46 2.70 5.46
N LEU A 47 0.14 3.94 5.82
CA LEU A 47 -0.64 4.81 4.97
C LEU A 47 0.30 5.40 3.91
N ILE A 48 0.05 5.10 2.64
CA ILE A 48 0.95 5.50 1.56
C ILE A 48 0.44 6.67 0.73
N ARG A 49 -0.87 6.93 0.73
CA ARG A 49 -1.45 8.08 0.05
C ARG A 49 -2.69 8.56 0.80
N ARG A 50 -2.95 9.87 0.71
CA ARG A 50 -4.14 10.51 1.29
C ARG A 50 -4.78 11.43 0.27
N GLY A 51 -6.00 11.89 0.58
CA GLY A 51 -6.68 12.89 -0.22
C GLY A 51 -7.12 12.39 -1.58
N LEU A 52 -7.47 11.11 -1.68
CA LEU A 52 -7.91 10.50 -2.93
C LEU A 52 -9.42 10.43 -3.00
N GLU A 53 -9.94 10.54 -4.23
CA GLU A 53 -11.32 10.15 -4.48
C GLU A 53 -11.43 8.62 -4.42
N LEU A 54 -12.62 8.11 -4.09
CA LEU A 54 -12.82 6.67 -3.94
C LEU A 54 -12.38 5.89 -5.18
N ALA A 55 -12.76 6.36 -6.37
CA ALA A 55 -12.40 5.69 -7.61
C ALA A 55 -10.89 5.62 -7.80
N ALA A 56 -10.16 6.70 -7.47
CA ALA A 56 -8.71 6.73 -7.57
C ALA A 56 -8.06 5.80 -6.54
N ALA A 57 -8.58 5.78 -5.31
CA ALA A 57 -8.06 4.89 -4.28
C ALA A 57 -8.26 3.42 -4.67
N GLN A 58 -9.42 3.08 -5.20
CA GLN A 58 -9.72 1.72 -5.65
C GLN A 58 -8.82 1.30 -6.81
N ALA A 59 -8.59 2.21 -7.77
CA ALA A 59 -7.74 1.92 -8.92
C ALA A 59 -6.30 1.67 -8.49
N GLN A 60 -5.78 2.49 -7.58
CA GLN A 60 -4.42 2.31 -7.07
C GLN A 60 -4.28 1.06 -6.23
N ALA A 61 -5.29 0.73 -5.41
CA ALA A 61 -5.29 -0.52 -4.66
C ALA A 61 -5.26 -1.72 -5.59
N ALA A 62 -6.03 -1.69 -6.68
CA ALA A 62 -6.03 -2.76 -7.67
C ALA A 62 -4.67 -2.92 -8.36
N GLN A 63 -3.98 -1.82 -8.64
CA GLN A 63 -2.63 -1.87 -9.20
C GLN A 63 -1.65 -2.56 -8.26
N LEU A 64 -1.71 -2.24 -6.97
CA LEU A 64 -0.84 -2.85 -5.97
C LEU A 64 -1.15 -4.33 -5.79
N GLU A 65 -2.43 -4.69 -5.79
CA GLU A 65 -2.84 -6.09 -5.74
C GLU A 65 -2.34 -6.87 -6.95
N GLY A 66 -2.31 -6.25 -8.12
CA GLY A 66 -1.72 -6.84 -9.32
C GLY A 66 -0.23 -7.12 -9.20
N MET A 67 0.44 -6.43 -8.29
CA MET A 67 1.87 -6.67 -7.99
C MET A 67 2.08 -7.71 -6.90
N GLY A 68 1.02 -8.17 -6.25
CA GLY A 68 1.09 -9.21 -5.24
C GLY A 68 1.02 -8.75 -3.80
N VAL A 69 0.67 -7.49 -3.55
CA VAL A 69 0.55 -6.96 -2.19
C VAL A 69 -0.87 -6.48 -1.94
N GLU A 70 -1.33 -6.65 -0.69
CA GLU A 70 -2.65 -6.18 -0.30
C GLU A 70 -2.61 -4.68 0.02
N ALA A 71 -3.51 -3.94 -0.60
CA ALA A 71 -3.72 -2.53 -0.30
C ALA A 71 -5.21 -2.27 -0.18
N ARG A 72 -5.59 -1.38 0.73
CA ARG A 72 -6.99 -1.08 1.00
C ARG A 72 -7.27 0.41 0.88
N PRO A 73 -8.33 0.80 0.15
CA PRO A 73 -8.86 2.14 0.27
C PRO A 73 -9.64 2.25 1.57
N GLU A 74 -9.33 3.28 2.36
CA GLU A 74 -10.00 3.54 3.63
C GLU A 74 -10.41 5.02 3.67
N PRO A 75 -11.54 5.36 4.32
CA PRO A 75 -11.88 6.77 4.52
C PRO A 75 -10.75 7.50 5.27
N ASP A 76 -10.50 8.75 4.91
CA ASP A 76 -9.45 9.54 5.57
C ASP A 76 -9.65 9.61 7.08
N GLN A 77 -10.89 9.59 7.54
CA GLN A 77 -11.19 9.56 8.97
C GLN A 77 -10.62 8.31 9.65
N ALA A 78 -10.61 7.19 8.97
CA ALA A 78 -10.06 5.94 9.49
C ALA A 78 -8.53 5.92 9.46
N ALA A 79 -7.90 6.85 8.72
CA ALA A 79 -6.44 6.90 8.63
C ALA A 79 -5.79 7.09 10.00
N LEU A 80 -6.43 7.83 10.91
CA LEU A 80 -5.91 8.03 12.26
C LEU A 80 -5.75 6.72 13.02
N VAL A 81 -6.66 5.77 12.81
CA VAL A 81 -6.59 4.45 13.45
C VAL A 81 -5.34 3.71 13.00
N TRP A 82 -5.04 3.75 11.71
CA TRP A 82 -3.85 3.11 11.17
C TRP A 82 -2.57 3.78 11.64
N LEU A 83 -2.56 5.11 11.69
CA LEU A 83 -1.41 5.86 12.19
C LEU A 83 -1.13 5.61 13.67
N LEU A 84 -2.18 5.45 14.47
CA LEU A 84 -2.04 5.20 15.90
C LEU A 84 -1.58 3.77 16.21
N ARG A 85 -1.80 2.83 15.29
CA ARG A 85 -1.35 1.45 15.45
C ARG A 85 0.09 1.21 15.01
N ALA A 86 0.61 2.12 14.23
CA ALA A 86 1.97 1.98 13.68
C ALA A 86 3.08 2.24 14.72
#